data_49c399ff037dad9d9465f9c2f7bc2ffe
#
_entry.id   49c399ff037dad9d9465f9c2f7bc2ffe
#
_cell.length_a   1.000
_cell.length_b   1.000
_cell.length_c   1.000
_cell.angle_alpha   90.00
_cell.angle_beta   90.00
_cell.angle_gamma   90.00
#
_symmetry.space_group_name_H-M   'P 1'
#
loop_
_entity.id
_entity.type
_entity.pdbx_description
1 polymer ?
#
loop_
_entity_poly.entity_id
_entity_poly.type
_entity_poly.pdbx_seq_one_letter_code
_entity_poly.pdbx_strand_id
1 'polypeptide(L)'
;MSIGICRAQSAGLKIHYLGANHSLVQVQELQKYLLLPVEEAAPEATVNVLVNNKADQSFQVRLAVNRIDYLVPFALDQYRGKTVTFDIHTGNSRTNVRDAMADACWKELKLSDTFDDANREVFRPFYHHTPVYGWMNDPNGMFYKDGEYHLYYQYNPYGSMWGNMNWGHSSSKDLISWQHHPVAIQPNGLGAVFSGSSVVDKDNTAGFGKDAIIAIYTSAGASQIQSLAYSLDNGMTFHVYENNPIIAADKECREYVLARKER
;
A
#
# COMPACT_ATOMS: atom_id res chain seq x y z
N MET A 1 8.97 34.28 -7.28
CA MET A 1 9.66 33.56 -8.35
C MET A 1 10.34 32.36 -7.71
N SER A 2 9.81 31.16 -7.89
CA SER A 2 10.39 29.94 -7.37
C SER A 2 11.40 29.42 -8.40
N ILE A 3 12.69 29.46 -8.06
CA ILE A 3 13.75 28.90 -8.89
C ILE A 3 13.74 27.40 -8.60
N GLY A 4 12.95 26.65 -9.36
CA GLY A 4 13.03 25.20 -9.33
C GLY A 4 14.34 24.73 -9.93
N ILE A 5 15.25 24.21 -9.09
CA ILE A 5 16.47 23.57 -9.56
C ILE A 5 16.09 22.18 -10.06
N CYS A 6 16.17 21.99 -11.38
CA CYS A 6 16.01 20.67 -12.00
C CYS A 6 17.37 19.98 -11.97
N ARG A 7 17.50 18.85 -11.28
CA ARG A 7 18.68 17.96 -11.37
C ARG A 7 18.39 16.55 -10.88
N ALA A 8 19.11 15.63 -11.48
CA ALA A 8 19.18 14.18 -11.40
C ALA A 8 18.16 13.48 -12.32
N GLN A 9 18.65 13.02 -13.44
CA GLN A 9 17.95 12.07 -14.30
C GLN A 9 18.39 10.67 -13.91
N SER A 10 17.55 9.96 -13.16
CA SER A 10 17.44 8.53 -13.43
C SER A 10 16.62 8.40 -14.71
N ALA A 11 16.97 7.45 -15.57
CA ALA A 11 16.27 7.27 -16.84
C ALA A 11 14.75 7.20 -16.57
N GLY A 12 13.97 8.04 -17.26
CA GLY A 12 12.51 8.06 -17.13
C GLY A 12 11.92 8.81 -15.93
N LEU A 13 12.73 9.42 -15.06
CA LEU A 13 12.26 10.26 -13.93
C LEU A 13 12.72 11.71 -14.06
N LYS A 14 11.86 12.63 -13.68
CA LYS A 14 12.21 14.06 -13.55
C LYS A 14 11.93 14.52 -12.11
N ILE A 15 12.97 14.97 -11.42
CA ILE A 15 12.87 15.40 -10.03
C ILE A 15 12.94 16.93 -9.97
N HIS A 16 11.95 17.54 -9.32
CA HIS A 16 11.87 18.97 -9.05
C HIS A 16 11.90 19.19 -7.55
N TYR A 17 12.91 19.89 -7.07
CA TYR A 17 13.01 20.30 -5.67
C TYR A 17 12.29 21.63 -5.46
N LEU A 18 11.19 21.61 -4.71
CA LEU A 18 10.38 22.79 -4.40
C LEU A 18 10.81 23.46 -3.09
N GLY A 19 11.50 22.72 -2.24
CA GLY A 19 12.02 23.17 -0.96
C GLY A 19 12.98 22.15 -0.33
N ALA A 20 13.47 22.43 0.84
CA ALA A 20 14.38 21.55 1.54
C ALA A 20 13.76 20.18 1.87
N ASN A 21 12.45 20.14 2.09
CA ASN A 21 11.73 18.94 2.47
C ASN A 21 10.54 18.63 1.52
N HIS A 22 10.56 19.21 0.32
CA HIS A 22 9.46 19.06 -0.63
C HIS A 22 9.98 18.88 -2.06
N SER A 23 9.62 17.77 -2.69
CA SER A 23 10.05 17.41 -4.04
C SER A 23 8.92 16.78 -4.83
N LEU A 24 8.89 17.05 -6.14
CA LEU A 24 8.00 16.36 -7.08
C LEU A 24 8.85 15.41 -7.94
N VAL A 25 8.43 14.16 -8.03
CA VAL A 25 9.03 13.16 -8.92
C VAL A 25 7.99 12.81 -10.00
N GLN A 26 8.26 13.23 -11.23
CA GLN A 26 7.41 12.95 -12.38
C GLN A 26 7.91 11.73 -13.14
N VAL A 27 7.03 10.78 -13.40
CA VAL A 27 7.32 9.62 -14.24
C VAL A 27 7.17 10.03 -15.70
N GLN A 28 8.25 9.92 -16.47
CA GLN A 28 8.30 10.29 -17.90
C GLN A 28 8.06 9.06 -18.79
N GLU A 29 8.63 7.91 -18.38
CA GLU A 29 8.49 6.62 -19.08
C GLU A 29 8.03 5.59 -18.08
N LEU A 30 6.85 5.00 -18.28
CA LEU A 30 6.27 4.08 -17.31
C LEU A 30 6.92 2.71 -17.42
N GLN A 31 7.54 2.25 -16.33
CA GLN A 31 7.94 0.87 -16.09
C GLN A 31 7.01 0.22 -15.07
N LYS A 32 7.28 -1.02 -14.72
CA LYS A 32 6.42 -1.77 -13.79
C LYS A 32 6.45 -1.22 -12.36
N TYR A 33 7.62 -0.75 -11.92
CA TYR A 33 7.84 -0.27 -10.56
C TYR A 33 8.59 1.06 -10.52
N LEU A 34 8.27 1.88 -9.52
CA LEU A 34 9.17 2.86 -8.94
C LEU A 34 9.83 2.21 -7.71
N LEU A 35 11.14 2.04 -7.72
CA LEU A 35 11.90 1.52 -6.59
C LEU A 35 12.27 2.66 -5.65
N LEU A 36 11.77 2.58 -4.42
CA LEU A 36 11.98 3.56 -3.37
C LEU A 36 13.10 3.10 -2.43
N PRO A 37 14.22 3.85 -2.33
CA PRO A 37 15.30 3.52 -1.41
C PRO A 37 14.92 3.83 0.04
N VAL A 38 15.04 2.84 0.91
CA VAL A 38 14.67 2.93 2.34
C VAL A 38 15.90 2.89 3.23
N GLU A 39 15.89 3.72 4.27
CA GLU A 39 16.77 3.67 5.43
C GLU A 39 15.91 3.58 6.69
N GLU A 40 15.99 2.48 7.43
CA GLU A 40 15.14 2.20 8.61
C GLU A 40 15.26 3.26 9.71
N ALA A 41 16.42 3.89 9.83
CA ALA A 41 16.67 4.95 10.80
C ALA A 41 16.23 6.35 10.33
N ALA A 42 15.82 6.51 9.07
CA ALA A 42 15.39 7.79 8.55
C ALA A 42 14.00 8.18 9.08
N PRO A 43 13.71 9.48 9.19
CA PRO A 43 12.36 9.96 9.43
C PRO A 43 11.40 9.55 8.30
N GLU A 44 10.14 9.36 8.64
CA GLU A 44 9.12 9.08 7.64
C GLU A 44 8.90 10.27 6.71
N ALA A 45 8.83 9.98 5.43
CA ALA A 45 8.37 10.88 4.39
C ALA A 45 6.92 10.56 4.04
N THR A 46 6.13 11.59 3.78
CA THR A 46 4.79 11.44 3.19
C THR A 46 4.91 11.50 1.67
N VAL A 47 4.39 10.52 1.00
CA VAL A 47 4.33 10.44 -0.47
C VAL A 47 2.88 10.48 -0.92
N ASN A 48 2.49 11.56 -1.59
CA ASN A 48 1.19 11.67 -2.23
C ASN A 48 1.34 11.32 -3.71
N VAL A 49 0.57 10.36 -4.18
CA VAL A 49 0.54 9.96 -5.58
C VAL A 49 -0.52 10.77 -6.30
N LEU A 50 -0.11 11.52 -7.30
CA LEU A 50 -0.99 12.32 -8.15
C LEU A 50 -1.11 11.64 -9.52
N VAL A 51 -2.33 11.32 -9.92
CA VAL A 51 -2.65 10.74 -11.21
C VAL A 51 -3.44 11.75 -12.02
N ASN A 52 -2.93 12.15 -13.18
CA ASN A 52 -3.49 13.24 -13.99
C ASN A 52 -3.73 14.51 -13.15
N ASN A 53 -2.77 14.84 -12.27
CA ASN A 53 -2.78 15.96 -11.32
C ASN A 53 -3.90 15.92 -10.26
N LYS A 54 -4.48 14.75 -10.00
CA LYS A 54 -5.45 14.54 -8.93
C LYS A 54 -4.88 13.58 -7.90
N ALA A 55 -5.14 13.84 -6.63
CA ALA A 55 -4.76 12.94 -5.56
C ALA A 55 -5.41 11.56 -5.75
N ASP A 56 -4.63 10.50 -5.68
CA ASP A 56 -5.05 9.12 -5.82
C ASP A 56 -4.87 8.37 -4.50
N GLN A 57 -3.64 8.32 -3.99
CA GLN A 57 -3.31 7.69 -2.72
C GLN A 57 -2.17 8.41 -2.01
N SER A 58 -2.01 8.13 -0.72
CA SER A 58 -0.91 8.64 0.10
C SER A 58 -0.37 7.53 0.98
N PHE A 59 0.95 7.50 1.19
CA PHE A 59 1.62 6.55 2.05
C PHE A 59 2.84 7.16 2.73
N GLN A 60 3.33 6.47 3.79
CA GLN A 60 4.53 6.83 4.51
C GLN A 60 5.67 5.89 4.12
N VAL A 61 6.88 6.42 3.96
CA VAL A 61 8.08 5.64 3.68
C VAL A 61 9.30 6.32 4.28
N ARG A 62 10.25 5.55 4.80
CA ARG A 62 11.51 6.08 5.35
C ARG A 62 12.55 6.21 4.25
N LEU A 63 12.41 7.26 3.44
CA LEU A 63 13.34 7.51 2.33
C LEU A 63 14.76 7.71 2.83
N ALA A 64 15.70 7.02 2.19
CA ALA A 64 17.10 6.98 2.58
C ALA A 64 17.77 8.37 2.55
N VAL A 65 18.38 8.73 3.68
CA VAL A 65 19.10 9.99 3.87
C VAL A 65 20.60 9.78 3.71
N ASN A 66 21.18 8.84 4.48
CA ASN A 66 22.63 8.60 4.54
C ASN A 66 23.05 7.32 3.81
N ARG A 67 22.26 6.25 3.97
CA ARG A 67 22.53 4.92 3.41
C ARG A 67 21.23 4.27 2.95
N ILE A 68 21.35 3.25 2.12
CA ILE A 68 20.21 2.47 1.67
C ILE A 68 20.29 1.11 2.34
N ASP A 69 19.28 0.78 3.14
CA ASP A 69 19.18 -0.53 3.78
C ASP A 69 18.55 -1.54 2.80
N TYR A 70 17.50 -1.12 2.04
CA TYR A 70 16.86 -1.92 1.00
C TYR A 70 16.01 -1.04 0.06
N LEU A 71 15.44 -1.65 -0.98
CA LEU A 71 14.50 -1.03 -1.90
C LEU A 71 13.10 -1.60 -1.68
N VAL A 72 12.07 -0.77 -1.83
CA VAL A 72 10.67 -1.23 -1.88
C VAL A 72 10.03 -0.83 -3.21
N PRO A 73 9.24 -1.71 -3.85
CA PRO A 73 8.60 -1.41 -5.11
C PRO A 73 7.25 -0.73 -4.90
N PHE A 74 7.02 0.36 -5.60
CA PHE A 74 5.69 0.92 -5.81
C PHE A 74 5.20 0.51 -7.20
N ALA A 75 4.10 -0.24 -7.28
CA ALA A 75 3.57 -0.75 -8.54
C ALA A 75 2.94 0.36 -9.39
N LEU A 76 3.31 0.42 -10.66
CA LEU A 76 2.86 1.43 -11.62
C LEU A 76 1.90 0.87 -12.70
N ASP A 77 1.69 -0.44 -12.77
CA ASP A 77 0.90 -1.08 -13.83
C ASP A 77 -0.54 -0.54 -13.94
N GLN A 78 -1.15 -0.19 -12.81
CA GLN A 78 -2.51 0.38 -12.76
C GLN A 78 -2.61 1.80 -13.35
N TYR A 79 -1.47 2.44 -13.59
CA TYR A 79 -1.39 3.83 -14.09
C TYR A 79 -1.02 3.91 -15.56
N ARG A 80 -1.03 2.81 -16.32
CA ARG A 80 -0.73 2.80 -17.74
C ARG A 80 -1.61 3.81 -18.51
N GLY A 81 -0.96 4.66 -19.33
CA GLY A 81 -1.64 5.71 -20.09
C GLY A 81 -2.02 6.96 -19.29
N LYS A 82 -1.58 7.06 -18.04
CA LYS A 82 -1.82 8.22 -17.17
C LYS A 82 -0.52 8.93 -16.83
N THR A 83 -0.60 10.21 -16.50
CA THR A 83 0.54 10.94 -15.91
C THR A 83 0.60 10.65 -14.41
N VAL A 84 1.78 10.28 -13.91
CA VAL A 84 2.01 9.99 -12.50
C VAL A 84 3.06 10.94 -11.95
N THR A 85 2.75 11.57 -10.82
CA THR A 85 3.66 12.43 -10.08
C THR A 85 3.61 12.05 -8.61
N PHE A 86 4.78 11.85 -8.02
CA PHE A 86 4.92 11.64 -6.58
C PHE A 86 5.28 12.98 -5.95
N ASP A 87 4.40 13.47 -5.10
CA ASP A 87 4.57 14.67 -4.30
C ASP A 87 5.09 14.24 -2.92
N ILE A 88 6.40 14.47 -2.69
CA ILE A 88 7.16 13.89 -1.59
C ILE A 88 7.50 14.96 -0.57
N HIS A 89 7.04 14.77 0.66
CA HIS A 89 7.37 15.57 1.82
C HIS A 89 8.23 14.76 2.78
N THR A 90 9.54 15.05 2.81
CA THR A 90 10.48 14.35 3.70
C THR A 90 10.36 14.86 5.13
N GLY A 91 10.43 13.95 6.12
CA GLY A 91 10.45 14.27 7.54
C GLY A 91 11.80 14.80 8.04
N ASN A 92 12.76 15.00 7.15
CA ASN A 92 14.11 15.47 7.48
C ASN A 92 14.10 16.92 7.98
N SER A 93 14.98 17.24 8.93
CA SER A 93 15.21 18.61 9.40
C SER A 93 16.19 19.37 8.49
N ARG A 94 16.12 19.18 7.17
CA ARG A 94 16.94 19.91 6.21
C ARG A 94 16.51 21.37 6.12
N THR A 95 17.45 22.29 6.14
CA THR A 95 17.18 23.74 6.11
C THR A 95 17.35 24.35 4.73
N ASN A 96 18.03 23.64 3.82
CA ASN A 96 18.23 24.11 2.45
C ASN A 96 18.14 22.97 1.43
N VAL A 97 17.85 23.36 0.19
CA VAL A 97 17.64 22.43 -0.94
C VAL A 97 18.90 21.65 -1.30
N ARG A 98 20.10 22.27 -1.18
CA ARG A 98 21.37 21.62 -1.56
C ARG A 98 21.62 20.40 -0.69
N ASP A 99 21.40 20.49 0.61
CA ASP A 99 21.57 19.38 1.54
C ASP A 99 20.53 18.29 1.26
N ALA A 100 19.28 18.68 1.02
CA ALA A 100 18.22 17.73 0.63
C ALA A 100 18.57 16.95 -0.66
N MET A 101 19.13 17.61 -1.66
CA MET A 101 19.55 16.96 -2.92
C MET A 101 20.69 15.95 -2.73
N ALA A 102 21.42 16.01 -1.62
CA ALA A 102 22.50 15.10 -1.30
C ALA A 102 22.02 13.79 -0.67
N ASP A 103 20.77 13.72 -0.21
CA ASP A 103 20.20 12.52 0.41
C ASP A 103 20.31 11.30 -0.52
N ALA A 104 20.62 10.15 0.07
CA ALA A 104 20.92 8.92 -0.67
C ALA A 104 19.78 8.45 -1.56
N CYS A 105 18.51 8.69 -1.15
CA CYS A 105 17.35 8.26 -1.90
C CYS A 105 17.31 8.84 -3.33
N TRP A 106 17.71 10.08 -3.54
CA TRP A 106 17.64 10.72 -4.86
C TRP A 106 18.62 10.14 -5.89
N LYS A 107 19.67 9.44 -5.42
CA LYS A 107 20.66 8.81 -6.29
C LYS A 107 20.24 7.45 -6.80
N GLU A 108 19.43 6.74 -6.01
CA GLU A 108 19.02 5.35 -6.27
C GLU A 108 17.52 5.19 -6.54
N LEU A 109 16.75 6.28 -6.43
CA LEU A 109 15.36 6.30 -6.88
C LEU A 109 15.32 6.03 -8.38
N LYS A 110 14.66 4.94 -8.79
CA LYS A 110 14.66 4.51 -10.19
C LYS A 110 13.41 3.76 -10.59
N LEU A 111 13.11 3.79 -11.88
CA LEU A 111 12.15 2.90 -12.49
C LEU A 111 12.78 1.53 -12.78
N SER A 112 11.96 0.48 -12.76
CA SER A 112 12.40 -0.88 -13.07
C SER A 112 11.22 -1.74 -13.50
N ASP A 113 11.45 -2.65 -14.44
CA ASP A 113 10.49 -3.70 -14.80
C ASP A 113 10.62 -4.95 -13.92
N THR A 114 11.65 -5.00 -13.09
CA THR A 114 11.91 -6.11 -12.17
C THR A 114 12.17 -5.61 -10.77
N PHE A 115 11.83 -6.45 -9.80
CA PHE A 115 12.18 -6.30 -8.39
C PHE A 115 12.72 -7.62 -7.88
N ASP A 116 13.85 -7.60 -7.19
CA ASP A 116 14.42 -8.80 -6.57
C ASP A 116 13.63 -9.11 -5.28
N ASP A 117 12.75 -10.09 -5.38
CA ASP A 117 11.92 -10.60 -4.29
C ASP A 117 12.43 -11.94 -3.73
N ALA A 118 13.63 -12.36 -4.15
CA ALA A 118 14.27 -13.55 -3.64
C ALA A 118 14.66 -13.36 -2.17
N ASN A 119 13.81 -13.84 -1.29
CA ASN A 119 13.96 -13.76 0.17
C ASN A 119 15.21 -14.51 0.64
N ARG A 120 16.22 -13.75 1.01
CA ARG A 120 17.52 -14.28 1.45
C ARG A 120 17.83 -13.93 2.91
N GLU A 121 16.84 -13.44 3.67
CA GLU A 121 17.01 -13.08 5.07
C GLU A 121 17.29 -14.32 5.92
N VAL A 122 18.33 -14.23 6.74
CA VAL A 122 18.81 -15.34 7.60
C VAL A 122 17.74 -15.82 8.59
N PHE A 123 16.90 -14.92 9.06
CA PHE A 123 15.87 -15.19 10.06
C PHE A 123 14.47 -15.44 9.49
N ARG A 124 14.34 -15.62 8.17
CA ARG A 124 13.04 -15.92 7.58
C ARG A 124 12.52 -17.26 8.03
N PRO A 125 11.28 -17.36 8.55
CA PRO A 125 10.68 -18.63 8.96
C PRO A 125 10.53 -19.59 7.78
N PHE A 126 10.78 -20.89 8.03
CA PHE A 126 10.66 -21.92 7.00
C PHE A 126 9.22 -22.34 6.69
N TYR A 127 8.35 -22.33 7.70
CA TYR A 127 6.99 -22.86 7.58
C TYR A 127 5.87 -21.91 8.05
N HIS A 128 6.21 -20.79 8.64
CA HIS A 128 5.21 -19.73 8.88
C HIS A 128 5.02 -18.92 7.61
N HIS A 129 3.77 -18.58 7.31
CA HIS A 129 3.48 -17.65 6.23
C HIS A 129 4.11 -16.27 6.55
N THR A 130 4.80 -15.71 5.57
CA THR A 130 5.37 -14.36 5.63
C THR A 130 5.17 -13.68 4.28
N PRO A 131 5.02 -12.36 4.21
CA PRO A 131 5.00 -11.66 2.93
C PRO A 131 6.36 -11.77 2.23
N VAL A 132 6.40 -11.47 0.95
CA VAL A 132 7.66 -11.45 0.19
C VAL A 132 8.62 -10.40 0.74
N TYR A 133 8.10 -9.24 1.11
CA TYR A 133 8.80 -8.12 1.75
C TYR A 133 7.78 -7.30 2.56
N GLY A 134 8.26 -6.34 3.36
CA GLY A 134 7.42 -5.44 4.13
C GLY A 134 6.95 -6.02 5.46
N TRP A 135 6.00 -5.32 6.09
CA TRP A 135 5.42 -5.68 7.39
C TRP A 135 4.10 -6.42 7.22
N MET A 136 3.90 -7.45 8.02
CA MET A 136 2.64 -8.20 8.11
C MET A 136 2.18 -8.28 9.56
N ASN A 137 0.86 -8.12 9.79
CA ASN A 137 0.19 -8.49 11.05
C ASN A 137 -1.10 -9.27 10.75
N ASP A 138 -2.23 -8.98 11.36
CA ASP A 138 -3.47 -9.75 11.38
C ASP A 138 -3.79 -10.51 10.08
N PRO A 139 -3.81 -11.85 10.09
CA PRO A 139 -4.49 -12.62 9.05
C PRO A 139 -5.99 -12.31 9.08
N ASN A 140 -6.59 -12.05 7.93
CA ASN A 140 -8.00 -11.69 7.84
C ASN A 140 -8.60 -12.09 6.48
N GLY A 141 -9.90 -11.87 6.27
CA GLY A 141 -10.58 -12.05 5.00
C GLY A 141 -10.47 -13.46 4.40
N MET A 142 -10.17 -14.48 5.19
CA MET A 142 -9.91 -15.84 4.69
C MET A 142 -11.16 -16.50 4.13
N PHE A 143 -11.03 -17.21 3.02
CA PHE A 143 -12.05 -18.09 2.47
C PHE A 143 -11.44 -19.26 1.70
N TYR A 144 -12.25 -20.26 1.42
CA TYR A 144 -11.91 -21.39 0.57
C TYR A 144 -12.89 -21.45 -0.61
N LYS A 145 -12.35 -21.54 -1.83
CA LYS A 145 -13.16 -21.65 -3.04
C LYS A 145 -12.37 -22.40 -4.12
N ASP A 146 -13.07 -23.27 -4.86
CA ASP A 146 -12.54 -23.97 -6.03
C ASP A 146 -11.22 -24.75 -5.79
N GLY A 147 -11.03 -25.29 -4.57
CA GLY A 147 -9.84 -26.07 -4.22
C GLY A 147 -8.67 -25.20 -3.72
N GLU A 148 -8.87 -23.92 -3.49
CA GLU A 148 -7.83 -22.99 -3.08
C GLU A 148 -8.22 -22.23 -1.82
N TYR A 149 -7.29 -22.11 -0.87
CA TYR A 149 -7.39 -21.31 0.33
C TYR A 149 -6.84 -19.91 0.03
N HIS A 150 -7.62 -18.89 0.31
CA HIS A 150 -7.18 -17.51 0.20
C HIS A 150 -6.95 -16.93 1.59
N LEU A 151 -5.80 -16.27 1.77
CA LEU A 151 -5.38 -15.59 2.98
C LEU A 151 -5.11 -14.13 2.64
N TYR A 152 -5.85 -13.23 3.26
CA TYR A 152 -5.46 -11.82 3.27
C TYR A 152 -4.85 -11.49 4.63
N TYR A 153 -4.10 -10.40 4.69
CA TYR A 153 -3.43 -9.96 5.91
C TYR A 153 -3.19 -8.46 5.88
N GLN A 154 -3.11 -7.88 7.07
CA GLN A 154 -2.69 -6.49 7.22
C GLN A 154 -1.26 -6.35 6.73
N TYR A 155 -1.03 -5.41 5.82
CA TYR A 155 0.21 -5.34 5.08
C TYR A 155 0.71 -3.90 4.88
N ASN A 156 1.96 -3.64 5.26
CA ASN A 156 2.69 -2.46 4.85
C ASN A 156 3.75 -2.83 3.80
N PRO A 157 3.57 -2.51 2.52
CA PRO A 157 4.55 -2.80 1.47
C PRO A 157 5.73 -1.83 1.43
N TYR A 158 5.73 -0.74 2.23
CA TYR A 158 6.70 0.33 2.11
C TYR A 158 7.72 0.39 3.25
N GLY A 159 7.77 -0.61 4.11
CA GLY A 159 8.72 -0.68 5.21
C GLY A 159 8.53 -1.89 6.10
N SER A 160 9.43 -2.05 7.06
CA SER A 160 9.45 -3.17 8.00
C SER A 160 8.69 -2.90 9.30
N MET A 161 7.90 -1.81 9.37
CA MET A 161 7.17 -1.40 10.56
C MET A 161 5.67 -1.31 10.26
N TRP A 162 4.86 -1.35 11.33
CA TRP A 162 3.44 -1.13 11.22
C TRP A 162 3.12 0.26 10.63
N GLY A 163 2.22 0.30 9.69
CA GLY A 163 1.77 1.51 9.00
C GLY A 163 1.14 1.17 7.65
N ASN A 164 0.63 2.14 6.91
CA ASN A 164 0.13 2.00 5.53
C ASN A 164 -0.74 0.76 5.30
N MET A 165 -1.66 0.45 6.21
CA MET A 165 -2.38 -0.82 6.18
C MET A 165 -3.18 -1.02 4.91
N ASN A 166 -2.81 -2.06 4.19
CA ASN A 166 -3.47 -2.64 3.03
C ASN A 166 -3.93 -4.07 3.36
N TRP A 167 -4.70 -4.70 2.50
CA TRP A 167 -4.82 -6.15 2.48
C TRP A 167 -3.82 -6.73 1.49
N GLY A 168 -2.74 -7.35 2.01
CA GLY A 168 -1.90 -8.26 1.26
C GLY A 168 -2.67 -9.55 0.95
N HIS A 169 -2.22 -10.32 -0.04
CA HIS A 169 -2.91 -11.53 -0.48
C HIS A 169 -1.95 -12.66 -0.78
N SER A 170 -2.30 -13.85 -0.33
CA SER A 170 -1.67 -15.10 -0.71
C SER A 170 -2.71 -16.20 -0.87
N SER A 171 -2.43 -17.18 -1.73
CA SER A 171 -3.27 -18.35 -1.87
C SER A 171 -2.48 -19.66 -1.75
N SER A 172 -3.17 -20.74 -1.38
CA SER A 172 -2.57 -22.06 -1.19
C SER A 172 -3.57 -23.19 -1.47
N LYS A 173 -3.06 -24.29 -1.98
CA LYS A 173 -3.85 -25.54 -2.14
C LYS A 173 -3.69 -26.51 -0.98
N ASP A 174 -2.66 -26.34 -0.17
CA ASP A 174 -2.23 -27.29 0.87
C ASP A 174 -2.01 -26.64 2.25
N LEU A 175 -2.15 -25.28 2.36
CA LEU A 175 -1.87 -24.48 3.56
C LEU A 175 -0.39 -24.48 3.99
N ILE A 176 0.49 -25.01 3.18
CA ILE A 176 1.94 -25.10 3.42
C ILE A 176 2.68 -24.25 2.40
N SER A 177 2.37 -24.47 1.12
CA SER A 177 2.99 -23.77 0.00
C SER A 177 2.10 -22.59 -0.42
N TRP A 178 2.61 -21.38 -0.30
CA TRP A 178 1.85 -20.16 -0.56
C TRP A 178 2.33 -19.44 -1.82
N GLN A 179 1.38 -19.08 -2.68
CA GLN A 179 1.60 -18.17 -3.79
C GLN A 179 1.24 -16.76 -3.35
N HIS A 180 2.18 -15.82 -3.48
CA HIS A 180 1.94 -14.42 -3.20
C HIS A 180 1.33 -13.71 -4.40
N HIS A 181 0.40 -12.79 -4.12
CA HIS A 181 -0.32 -11.99 -5.11
C HIS A 181 -0.11 -10.49 -4.84
N PRO A 182 -0.44 -9.62 -5.80
CA PRO A 182 -0.48 -8.18 -5.55
C PRO A 182 -1.41 -7.82 -4.39
N VAL A 183 -1.24 -6.61 -3.85
CA VAL A 183 -2.14 -6.05 -2.83
C VAL A 183 -3.59 -6.10 -3.33
N ALA A 184 -4.49 -6.69 -2.55
CA ALA A 184 -5.87 -6.93 -2.93
C ALA A 184 -6.77 -5.71 -2.71
N ILE A 185 -6.63 -5.05 -1.54
CA ILE A 185 -7.40 -3.83 -1.22
C ILE A 185 -6.41 -2.78 -0.71
N GLN A 186 -6.40 -1.62 -1.37
CA GLN A 186 -5.53 -0.50 -1.03
C GLN A 186 -6.29 0.60 -0.26
N PRO A 187 -5.59 1.43 0.54
CA PRO A 187 -6.15 2.64 1.12
C PRO A 187 -6.77 3.55 0.06
N ASN A 188 -7.81 4.26 0.46
CA ASN A 188 -8.48 5.24 -0.38
C ASN A 188 -8.89 6.47 0.46
N GLY A 189 -9.72 7.35 -0.08
CA GLY A 189 -10.21 8.55 0.62
C GLY A 189 -10.93 8.29 1.96
N LEU A 190 -11.32 7.03 2.25
CA LEU A 190 -11.94 6.64 3.52
C LEU A 190 -10.91 6.22 4.58
N GLY A 191 -9.64 6.09 4.22
CA GLY A 191 -8.54 5.77 5.13
C GLY A 191 -7.81 4.47 4.84
N ALA A 192 -7.00 4.03 5.80
CA ALA A 192 -6.29 2.76 5.78
C ALA A 192 -7.26 1.58 5.81
N VAL A 193 -6.85 0.45 5.25
CA VAL A 193 -7.67 -0.77 5.17
C VAL A 193 -7.31 -1.68 6.34
N PHE A 194 -8.13 -1.64 7.40
CA PHE A 194 -7.95 -2.48 8.59
C PHE A 194 -8.62 -3.84 8.40
N SER A 195 -8.45 -4.71 9.38
CA SER A 195 -8.92 -6.09 9.36
C SER A 195 -10.42 -6.22 9.11
N GLY A 196 -10.82 -7.35 8.57
CA GLY A 196 -12.20 -7.67 8.24
C GLY A 196 -12.39 -9.14 7.90
N SER A 197 -13.47 -9.46 7.23
CA SER A 197 -13.86 -10.81 6.84
C SER A 197 -14.26 -10.86 5.39
N SER A 198 -14.16 -12.05 4.79
CA SER A 198 -14.68 -12.30 3.45
C SER A 198 -15.63 -13.51 3.43
N VAL A 199 -16.55 -13.51 2.48
CA VAL A 199 -17.50 -14.61 2.26
C VAL A 199 -17.75 -14.80 0.76
N VAL A 200 -17.93 -16.05 0.36
CA VAL A 200 -18.41 -16.40 -0.99
C VAL A 200 -19.93 -16.24 -1.03
N ASP A 201 -20.44 -15.32 -1.83
CA ASP A 201 -21.87 -15.08 -2.03
C ASP A 201 -22.45 -16.06 -3.07
N LYS A 202 -22.71 -17.29 -2.63
CA LYS A 202 -23.16 -18.40 -3.49
C LYS A 202 -24.51 -18.13 -4.16
N ASP A 203 -25.37 -17.39 -3.49
CA ASP A 203 -26.75 -17.17 -3.91
C ASP A 203 -26.97 -15.77 -4.50
N ASN A 204 -25.87 -14.98 -4.65
CA ASN A 204 -25.95 -13.60 -5.13
C ASN A 204 -26.86 -12.71 -4.28
N THR A 205 -26.83 -12.90 -2.95
CA THR A 205 -27.65 -12.13 -2.01
C THR A 205 -27.22 -10.67 -1.92
N ALA A 206 -25.96 -10.38 -2.15
CA ALA A 206 -25.43 -9.02 -2.18
C ALA A 206 -25.64 -8.31 -3.53
N GLY A 207 -26.03 -9.04 -4.58
CA GLY A 207 -26.37 -8.47 -5.89
C GLY A 207 -25.17 -8.13 -6.79
N PHE A 208 -23.94 -8.52 -6.43
CA PHE A 208 -22.74 -8.25 -7.24
C PHE A 208 -22.42 -9.34 -8.26
N GLY A 209 -23.02 -10.50 -8.14
CA GLY A 209 -22.83 -11.66 -9.01
C GLY A 209 -22.78 -12.96 -8.21
N LYS A 210 -23.18 -14.06 -8.85
CA LYS A 210 -23.11 -15.38 -8.24
C LYS A 210 -21.66 -15.74 -7.95
N ASP A 211 -21.40 -16.32 -6.77
CA ASP A 211 -20.08 -16.70 -6.28
C ASP A 211 -19.09 -15.53 -6.15
N ALA A 212 -19.59 -14.28 -6.12
CA ALA A 212 -18.75 -13.12 -5.79
C ALA A 212 -18.13 -13.27 -4.40
N ILE A 213 -16.91 -12.80 -4.24
CA ILE A 213 -16.28 -12.69 -2.91
C ILE A 213 -16.63 -11.32 -2.35
N ILE A 214 -17.33 -11.30 -1.23
CA ILE A 214 -17.69 -10.07 -0.52
C ILE A 214 -16.73 -9.89 0.64
N ALA A 215 -16.01 -8.79 0.67
CA ALA A 215 -15.15 -8.39 1.77
C ALA A 215 -15.78 -7.23 2.54
N ILE A 216 -15.90 -7.37 3.86
CA ILE A 216 -16.30 -6.29 4.76
C ILE A 216 -15.11 -6.00 5.67
N TYR A 217 -14.67 -4.76 5.67
CA TYR A 217 -13.47 -4.33 6.37
C TYR A 217 -13.64 -2.96 7.02
N THR A 218 -12.76 -2.63 7.96
CA THR A 218 -12.74 -1.31 8.57
C THR A 218 -11.89 -0.36 7.75
N SER A 219 -12.48 0.75 7.28
CA SER A 219 -11.73 1.90 6.78
C SER A 219 -11.37 2.81 7.95
N ALA A 220 -10.07 3.02 8.18
CA ALA A 220 -9.53 3.79 9.30
C ALA A 220 -8.98 5.14 8.81
N GLY A 221 -9.85 6.13 8.76
CA GLY A 221 -9.53 7.53 8.43
C GLY A 221 -9.78 8.44 9.62
N ALA A 222 -10.54 9.51 9.42
CA ALA A 222 -10.94 10.42 10.50
C ALA A 222 -11.78 9.71 11.58
N SER A 223 -12.47 8.63 11.21
CA SER A 223 -13.14 7.69 12.11
C SER A 223 -13.00 6.28 11.53
N GLN A 224 -13.27 5.26 12.36
CA GLN A 224 -13.35 3.88 11.88
C GLN A 224 -14.79 3.58 11.45
N ILE A 225 -14.95 3.20 10.19
CA ILE A 225 -16.23 2.89 9.55
C ILE A 225 -16.13 1.53 8.87
N GLN A 226 -17.27 0.86 8.61
CA GLN A 226 -17.26 -0.40 7.89
C GLN A 226 -17.49 -0.15 6.40
N SER A 227 -16.61 -0.70 5.61
CA SER A 227 -16.62 -0.63 4.15
C SER A 227 -16.78 -2.00 3.52
N LEU A 228 -17.28 -2.04 2.31
CA LEU A 228 -17.47 -3.23 1.51
C LEU A 228 -16.66 -3.13 0.22
N ALA A 229 -16.01 -4.22 -0.15
CA ALA A 229 -15.50 -4.45 -1.49
C ALA A 229 -15.92 -5.82 -1.99
N TYR A 230 -15.97 -6.02 -3.30
CA TYR A 230 -16.34 -7.29 -3.90
C TYR A 230 -15.38 -7.68 -5.02
N SER A 231 -15.22 -8.97 -5.23
CA SER A 231 -14.40 -9.56 -6.29
C SER A 231 -15.23 -10.51 -7.14
N LEU A 232 -14.98 -10.47 -8.45
CA LEU A 232 -15.60 -11.36 -9.45
C LEU A 232 -14.58 -12.32 -10.09
N ASP A 233 -13.32 -12.27 -9.65
CA ASP A 233 -12.19 -13.03 -10.16
C ASP A 233 -11.53 -13.91 -9.08
N ASN A 234 -12.35 -14.53 -8.23
CA ASN A 234 -11.92 -15.40 -7.15
C ASN A 234 -11.02 -14.70 -6.10
N GLY A 235 -11.28 -13.43 -5.83
CA GLY A 235 -10.54 -12.69 -4.80
C GLY A 235 -9.18 -12.15 -5.25
N MET A 236 -8.86 -12.20 -6.54
CA MET A 236 -7.60 -11.67 -7.05
C MET A 236 -7.57 -10.16 -7.06
N THR A 237 -8.69 -9.54 -7.47
CA THR A 237 -8.88 -8.09 -7.43
C THR A 237 -10.21 -7.74 -6.77
N PHE A 238 -10.25 -6.61 -6.07
CA PHE A 238 -11.46 -6.11 -5.42
C PHE A 238 -11.88 -4.76 -5.97
N HIS A 239 -13.18 -4.64 -6.18
CA HIS A 239 -13.85 -3.37 -6.49
C HIS A 239 -14.44 -2.80 -5.20
N VAL A 240 -13.96 -1.63 -4.80
CA VAL A 240 -14.52 -0.92 -3.64
C VAL A 240 -15.94 -0.49 -3.95
N TYR A 241 -16.88 -0.81 -3.05
CA TYR A 241 -18.29 -0.45 -3.24
C TYR A 241 -18.47 1.07 -3.21
N GLU A 242 -19.13 1.62 -4.22
CA GLU A 242 -19.25 3.07 -4.41
C GLU A 242 -20.07 3.78 -3.32
N ASN A 243 -21.01 3.06 -2.67
CA ASN A 243 -21.84 3.60 -1.61
C ASN A 243 -21.30 3.33 -0.20
N ASN A 244 -19.98 3.15 -0.05
CA ASN A 244 -19.35 3.09 1.26
C ASN A 244 -19.44 4.44 2.00
N PRO A 245 -19.52 4.44 3.35
CA PRO A 245 -19.50 3.29 4.23
C PRO A 245 -20.84 2.53 4.29
N ILE A 246 -20.79 1.22 4.49
CA ILE A 246 -22.00 0.40 4.75
C ILE A 246 -22.47 0.52 6.20
N ILE A 247 -21.55 0.84 7.13
CA ILE A 247 -21.86 1.19 8.52
C ILE A 247 -21.01 2.42 8.87
N ALA A 248 -21.66 3.52 9.18
CA ALA A 248 -21.01 4.74 9.63
C ALA A 248 -20.57 4.60 11.10
N ALA A 249 -19.54 5.38 11.48
CA ALA A 249 -19.17 5.51 12.89
C ALA A 249 -20.13 6.47 13.58
N ASP A 250 -21.19 5.97 14.14
CA ASP A 250 -22.08 6.73 14.99
C ASP A 250 -21.74 6.52 16.48
N LYS A 251 -22.35 7.34 17.31
CA LYS A 251 -22.15 7.32 18.76
C LYS A 251 -22.71 6.02 19.38
N GLU A 252 -23.80 5.50 18.86
CA GLU A 252 -24.47 4.29 19.37
C GLU A 252 -23.65 3.02 19.11
N CYS A 253 -22.98 2.91 17.93
CA CYS A 253 -22.06 1.79 17.66
C CYS A 253 -20.87 1.75 18.61
N ARG A 254 -20.32 2.89 19.00
CA ARG A 254 -19.24 2.95 20.00
C ARG A 254 -19.70 2.48 21.38
N GLU A 255 -20.87 2.90 21.81
CA GLU A 255 -21.44 2.52 23.10
C GLU A 255 -21.75 1.03 23.18
N TYR A 256 -22.24 0.42 22.09
CA TYR A 256 -22.53 -1.01 22.01
C TYR A 256 -21.25 -1.89 22.09
N VAL A 257 -20.17 -1.49 21.46
CA VAL A 257 -18.89 -2.20 21.50
C VAL A 257 -18.24 -2.09 22.88
N LEU A 258 -18.33 -0.93 23.53
CA LEU A 258 -17.81 -0.71 24.88
C LEU A 258 -18.62 -1.52 25.93
N ALA A 259 -19.93 -1.55 25.83
CA ALA A 259 -20.80 -2.31 26.73
C ALA A 259 -20.58 -3.84 26.66
N ARG A 260 -20.07 -4.38 25.54
CA ARG A 260 -19.70 -5.80 25.41
C ARG A 260 -18.36 -6.15 26.03
N LYS A 261 -17.45 -5.18 26.20
CA LYS A 261 -16.15 -5.41 26.86
C LYS A 261 -16.25 -5.44 28.39
N GLU A 262 -17.36 -4.98 28.96
CA GLU A 262 -17.61 -4.95 30.40
C GLU A 262 -18.42 -6.13 30.92
N ARG A 263 -18.75 -7.10 30.08
CA ARG A 263 -19.44 -8.37 30.44
C ARG A 263 -18.51 -9.56 30.20
#